data_ea212488441ab94edad19099ca971c50
#
_entry.id   ea212488441ab94edad19099ca971c50
#
_cell.length_a   1.000
_cell.length_b   1.000
_cell.length_c   1.000
_cell.angle_alpha   90.00
_cell.angle_beta   90.00
_cell.angle_gamma   90.00
#
_symmetry.space_group_name_H-M   'P 1'
#
loop_
_entity.id
_entity.type
_entity.pdbx_description
1 polymer ?
#
loop_
_entity_poly.entity_id
_entity_poly.type
_entity_poly.pdbx_seq_one_letter_code
_entity_poly.pdbx_strand_id
1 'polypeptide(L)'
;AEGEVAGAQAAASFGIPFSLSTMGTVSIEEVAAEAPDAERWFQLYLWKDRPRSLELIRRAEAAGFGALVVTVDTPVSGARYRDTRNGMTLPPTLTARTILDASYRPEWWFNFLTHEPLSFASLNRYSGTVAELINSMFDPTLTYEDLDWLRGVWKGNLVVKGIQTLDDAQRAVDHGADGIVLS
;
A
#
# COMPACT_ATOMS: atom_id res chain seq x y z
N ALA A 1 12.95 -12.74 5.14
CA ALA A 1 13.24 -11.41 4.57
C ALA A 1 12.63 -10.35 5.50
N GLU A 2 13.41 -9.36 5.85
CA GLU A 2 13.03 -8.35 6.86
C GLU A 2 12.04 -7.30 6.30
N GLY A 3 11.76 -7.34 4.99
CA GLY A 3 10.68 -6.61 4.34
C GLY A 3 10.61 -5.12 4.67
N GLU A 4 9.40 -4.67 4.98
CA GLU A 4 9.09 -3.27 5.26
C GLU A 4 9.75 -2.77 6.56
N VAL A 5 9.98 -3.65 7.56
CA VAL A 5 10.66 -3.30 8.82
C VAL A 5 12.09 -2.84 8.55
N ALA A 6 12.86 -3.61 7.77
CA ALA A 6 14.22 -3.22 7.41
C ALA A 6 14.25 -1.90 6.61
N GLY A 7 13.26 -1.70 5.73
CA GLY A 7 13.09 -0.43 5.00
C GLY A 7 12.84 0.74 5.94
N ALA A 8 11.98 0.58 6.94
CA ALA A 8 11.66 1.60 7.93
C ALA A 8 12.87 1.93 8.82
N GLN A 9 13.61 0.91 9.30
CA GLN A 9 14.83 1.08 10.08
C GLN A 9 15.93 1.78 9.29
N ALA A 10 16.10 1.40 8.01
CA ALA A 10 17.05 2.08 7.13
C ALA A 10 16.66 3.55 6.92
N ALA A 11 15.38 3.85 6.64
CA ALA A 11 14.89 5.22 6.51
C ALA A 11 15.17 6.04 7.77
N ALA A 12 14.91 5.48 8.95
CA ALA A 12 15.20 6.11 10.23
C ALA A 12 16.70 6.45 10.37
N SER A 13 17.59 5.54 9.98
CA SER A 13 19.03 5.76 10.05
C SER A 13 19.53 6.89 9.16
N PHE A 14 18.79 7.21 8.09
CA PHE A 14 19.08 8.33 7.19
C PHE A 14 18.25 9.59 7.48
N GLY A 15 17.38 9.57 8.49
CA GLY A 15 16.52 10.71 8.85
C GLY A 15 15.49 11.05 7.76
N ILE A 16 15.00 10.05 7.00
CA ILE A 16 13.99 10.23 5.97
C ILE A 16 12.71 9.45 6.32
N PRO A 17 11.52 9.90 5.90
CA PRO A 17 10.29 9.19 6.17
C PRO A 17 10.20 7.86 5.41
N PHE A 18 9.54 6.88 6.04
CA PHE A 18 9.18 5.60 5.43
C PHE A 18 7.67 5.56 5.20
N SER A 19 7.25 5.25 3.97
CA SER A 19 5.84 5.10 3.62
C SER A 19 5.45 3.63 3.52
N LEU A 20 4.61 3.17 4.46
CA LEU A 20 4.03 1.82 4.43
C LEU A 20 2.84 1.76 3.48
N SER A 21 2.85 0.81 2.55
CA SER A 21 1.75 0.60 1.61
C SER A 21 0.54 -0.08 2.27
N THR A 22 -0.67 0.26 1.82
CA THR A 22 -1.89 -0.54 2.11
C THR A 22 -1.71 -2.03 1.77
N MET A 23 -0.92 -2.33 0.74
CA MET A 23 -0.60 -3.68 0.29
C MET A 23 0.72 -4.20 0.88
N GLY A 24 1.19 -3.63 1.98
CA GLY A 24 2.37 -4.11 2.69
C GLY A 24 2.20 -5.53 3.22
N THR A 25 3.30 -6.27 3.29
CA THR A 25 3.32 -7.64 3.85
C THR A 25 3.52 -7.65 5.36
N VAL A 26 3.92 -6.52 5.93
CA VAL A 26 4.04 -6.28 7.37
C VAL A 26 2.90 -5.37 7.84
N SER A 27 2.37 -5.60 9.04
CA SER A 27 1.26 -4.83 9.59
C SER A 27 1.67 -3.42 10.02
N ILE A 28 0.69 -2.52 10.08
CA ILE A 28 0.86 -1.15 10.56
C ILE A 28 1.50 -1.14 11.97
N GLU A 29 0.98 -2.00 12.83
CA GLU A 29 1.39 -2.12 14.23
C GLU A 29 2.81 -2.69 14.37
N GLU A 30 3.15 -3.67 13.54
CA GLU A 30 4.47 -4.30 13.55
C GLU A 30 5.57 -3.34 13.07
N VAL A 31 5.32 -2.59 11.98
CA VAL A 31 6.27 -1.55 11.54
C VAL A 31 6.47 -0.49 12.62
N ALA A 32 5.40 -0.09 13.32
CA ALA A 32 5.50 0.88 14.39
C ALA A 32 6.30 0.36 15.60
N ALA A 33 6.14 -0.93 15.94
CA ALA A 33 6.83 -1.56 17.06
C ALA A 33 8.32 -1.82 16.77
N GLU A 34 8.63 -2.31 15.56
CA GLU A 34 9.98 -2.73 15.18
C GLU A 34 10.87 -1.58 14.65
N ALA A 35 10.26 -0.45 14.26
CA ALA A 35 10.95 0.76 13.84
C ALA A 35 10.40 2.01 14.56
N PRO A 36 10.54 2.09 15.90
CA PRO A 36 9.94 3.17 16.68
C PRO A 36 10.48 4.56 16.32
N ASP A 37 11.75 4.65 15.92
CA ASP A 37 12.44 5.89 15.57
C ASP A 37 12.16 6.37 14.14
N ALA A 38 11.48 5.57 13.32
CA ALA A 38 11.16 5.93 11.94
C ALA A 38 10.04 6.99 11.89
N GLU A 39 10.23 8.01 11.07
CA GLU A 39 9.11 8.85 10.64
C GLU A 39 8.24 8.02 9.68
N ARG A 40 7.03 7.69 10.11
CA ARG A 40 6.14 6.76 9.40
C ARG A 40 5.00 7.47 8.73
N TRP A 41 4.82 7.20 7.43
CA TRP A 41 3.70 7.63 6.61
C TRP A 41 2.89 6.40 6.20
N PHE A 42 1.58 6.50 6.10
CA PHE A 42 0.72 5.41 5.64
C PHE A 42 0.15 5.73 4.26
N GLN A 43 0.50 4.93 3.25
CA GLN A 43 -0.08 5.06 1.92
C GLN A 43 -1.41 4.33 1.86
N LEU A 44 -2.47 5.06 1.54
CA LEU A 44 -3.84 4.57 1.48
C LEU A 44 -4.35 4.55 0.03
N TYR A 45 -4.84 3.38 -0.39
CA TYR A 45 -5.84 3.31 -1.44
C TYR A 45 -7.21 3.47 -0.80
N LEU A 46 -7.98 4.47 -1.23
CA LEU A 46 -9.30 4.73 -0.65
C LEU A 46 -10.32 3.77 -1.25
N TRP A 47 -10.87 2.89 -0.41
CA TRP A 47 -11.81 1.86 -0.82
C TRP A 47 -13.22 2.43 -1.03
N LYS A 48 -14.00 1.81 -1.93
CA LYS A 48 -15.46 2.06 -2.01
C LYS A 48 -16.15 1.81 -0.67
N ASP A 49 -15.72 0.77 0.03
CA ASP A 49 -16.13 0.48 1.41
C ASP A 49 -15.41 1.42 2.38
N ARG A 50 -15.95 2.63 2.59
CA ARG A 50 -15.37 3.65 3.47
C ARG A 50 -15.11 3.17 4.91
N PRO A 51 -15.97 2.34 5.55
CA PRO A 51 -15.66 1.71 6.83
C PRO A 51 -14.32 1.00 6.90
N ARG A 52 -13.89 0.31 5.85
CA ARG A 52 -12.56 -0.34 5.78
C ARG A 52 -11.42 0.66 5.73
N SER A 53 -11.57 1.69 4.92
CA SER A 53 -10.60 2.78 4.89
C SER A 53 -10.48 3.44 6.25
N LEU A 54 -11.60 3.66 6.93
CA LEU A 54 -11.62 4.24 8.27
C LEU A 54 -10.94 3.34 9.31
N GLU A 55 -11.09 2.02 9.21
CA GLU A 55 -10.36 1.07 10.09
C GLU A 55 -8.84 1.21 9.92
N LEU A 56 -8.35 1.23 8.67
CA LEU A 56 -6.93 1.39 8.38
C LEU A 56 -6.39 2.75 8.85
N ILE A 57 -7.14 3.82 8.62
CA ILE A 57 -6.79 5.17 9.07
C ILE A 57 -6.65 5.22 10.59
N ARG A 58 -7.61 4.65 11.34
CA ARG A 58 -7.56 4.62 12.80
C ARG A 58 -6.41 3.79 13.34
N ARG A 59 -6.07 2.68 12.68
CA ARG A 59 -4.92 1.86 13.03
C ARG A 59 -3.61 2.63 12.82
N ALA A 60 -3.47 3.31 11.69
CA ALA A 60 -2.31 4.14 11.41
C ALA A 60 -2.18 5.31 12.42
N GLU A 61 -3.29 5.97 12.76
CA GLU A 61 -3.32 7.02 13.77
C GLU A 61 -2.91 6.49 15.15
N ALA A 62 -3.49 5.37 15.59
CA ALA A 62 -3.17 4.73 16.86
C ALA A 62 -1.72 4.25 16.94
N ALA A 63 -1.13 3.85 15.81
CA ALA A 63 0.27 3.43 15.70
C ALA A 63 1.25 4.61 15.52
N GLY A 64 0.77 5.87 15.57
CA GLY A 64 1.61 7.06 15.53
C GLY A 64 2.19 7.38 14.16
N PHE A 65 1.50 7.04 13.06
CA PHE A 65 1.89 7.49 11.73
C PHE A 65 1.61 8.99 11.59
N GLY A 66 2.59 9.76 11.11
CA GLY A 66 2.52 11.23 11.04
C GLY A 66 1.82 11.77 9.79
N ALA A 67 1.79 10.98 8.72
CA ALA A 67 1.16 11.39 7.47
C ALA A 67 0.32 10.26 6.85
N LEU A 68 -0.79 10.65 6.20
CA LEU A 68 -1.61 9.80 5.36
C LEU A 68 -1.38 10.19 3.90
N VAL A 69 -0.88 9.26 3.08
CA VAL A 69 -0.60 9.47 1.65
C VAL A 69 -1.70 8.81 0.84
N VAL A 70 -2.65 9.59 0.35
CA VAL A 70 -3.79 9.08 -0.43
C VAL A 70 -3.41 9.01 -1.90
N THR A 71 -3.50 7.81 -2.48
CA THR A 71 -3.18 7.58 -3.89
C THR A 71 -4.44 7.66 -4.74
N VAL A 72 -4.46 8.61 -5.71
CA VAL A 72 -5.64 8.91 -6.53
C VAL A 72 -5.47 8.57 -8.02
N ASP A 73 -4.26 8.20 -8.45
CA ASP A 73 -3.92 7.88 -9.84
C ASP A 73 -4.19 6.40 -10.24
N THR A 74 -4.95 5.68 -9.43
CA THR A 74 -5.26 4.26 -9.67
C THR A 74 -6.76 3.99 -9.67
N PRO A 75 -7.54 4.60 -10.58
CA PRO A 75 -8.99 4.37 -10.65
C PRO A 75 -9.32 2.93 -11.07
N VAL A 76 -8.40 2.28 -11.78
CA VAL A 76 -8.49 0.89 -12.25
C VAL A 76 -7.15 0.20 -12.14
N SER A 77 -7.18 -1.13 -12.08
CA SER A 77 -5.95 -1.94 -12.10
C SER A 77 -5.18 -1.72 -13.40
N GLY A 78 -3.90 -1.40 -13.30
CA GLY A 78 -3.02 -1.19 -14.45
C GLY A 78 -2.80 -2.47 -15.26
N ALA A 79 -2.81 -2.37 -16.59
CA ALA A 79 -2.52 -3.48 -17.49
C ALA A 79 -1.01 -3.76 -17.55
N ARG A 80 -0.56 -4.79 -16.84
CA ARG A 80 0.84 -5.22 -16.80
C ARG A 80 1.13 -6.18 -17.96
N TYR A 81 1.28 -5.67 -19.16
CA TYR A 81 1.51 -6.48 -20.37
C TYR A 81 2.73 -7.39 -20.29
N ARG A 82 3.79 -7.00 -19.56
CA ARG A 82 4.97 -7.84 -19.37
C ARG A 82 4.62 -9.10 -18.57
N ASP A 83 3.83 -8.97 -17.52
CA ASP A 83 3.40 -10.08 -16.68
C ASP A 83 2.53 -11.04 -17.50
N THR A 84 1.59 -10.50 -18.27
CA THR A 84 0.74 -11.28 -19.20
C THR A 84 1.56 -12.03 -20.24
N ARG A 85 2.57 -11.38 -20.87
CA ARG A 85 3.46 -12.04 -21.85
C ARG A 85 4.30 -13.16 -21.23
N ASN A 86 4.69 -12.99 -19.95
CA ASN A 86 5.43 -14.01 -19.21
C ASN A 86 4.54 -15.10 -18.62
N GLY A 87 3.22 -15.06 -18.87
CA GLY A 87 2.25 -16.04 -18.37
C GLY A 87 1.98 -15.92 -16.87
N MET A 88 2.28 -14.77 -16.27
CA MET A 88 1.95 -14.51 -14.87
C MET A 88 0.46 -14.20 -14.74
N THR A 89 -0.23 -14.99 -13.93
CA THR A 89 -1.65 -14.81 -13.59
C THR A 89 -1.78 -14.54 -12.08
N LEU A 90 -2.88 -13.88 -11.66
CA LEU A 90 -3.26 -13.73 -10.26
C LEU A 90 -4.61 -14.45 -10.04
N PRO A 91 -4.62 -15.54 -9.25
CA PRO A 91 -3.48 -16.21 -8.59
C PRO A 91 -2.53 -16.89 -9.59
N PRO A 92 -1.23 -17.09 -9.20
CA PRO A 92 -0.24 -17.71 -10.07
C PRO A 92 -0.61 -19.14 -10.41
N THR A 93 -0.58 -19.48 -11.70
CA THR A 93 -0.76 -20.88 -12.15
C THR A 93 0.60 -21.58 -12.22
N LEU A 94 0.75 -22.66 -11.46
CA LEU A 94 1.94 -23.49 -11.50
C LEU A 94 1.89 -24.41 -12.73
N THR A 95 2.67 -24.08 -13.75
CA THR A 95 2.88 -24.92 -14.93
C THR A 95 4.13 -25.79 -14.76
N ALA A 96 4.23 -26.90 -15.53
CA ALA A 96 5.45 -27.72 -15.54
C ALA A 96 6.69 -26.90 -15.88
N ARG A 97 6.57 -25.91 -16.76
CA ARG A 97 7.66 -24.98 -17.11
C ARG A 97 8.08 -24.13 -15.91
N THR A 98 7.12 -23.60 -15.14
CA THR A 98 7.39 -22.79 -13.95
C THR A 98 8.10 -23.64 -12.87
N ILE A 99 7.66 -24.88 -12.69
CA ILE A 99 8.29 -25.81 -11.73
C ILE A 99 9.71 -26.16 -12.16
N LEU A 100 9.95 -26.42 -13.44
CA LEU A 100 11.28 -26.69 -13.99
C LEU A 100 12.20 -25.45 -13.85
N ASP A 101 11.71 -24.25 -14.13
CA ASP A 101 12.49 -23.01 -13.96
C ASP A 101 12.84 -22.76 -12.49
N ALA A 102 11.95 -23.06 -11.57
CA ALA A 102 12.20 -22.93 -10.14
C ALA A 102 13.14 -24.02 -9.60
N SER A 103 13.15 -25.24 -10.17
CA SER A 103 13.83 -26.42 -9.61
C SER A 103 15.34 -26.26 -9.49
N TYR A 104 15.98 -25.46 -10.35
CA TYR A 104 17.44 -25.22 -10.30
C TYR A 104 17.83 -23.93 -9.56
N ARG A 105 16.93 -23.37 -8.74
CA ARG A 105 17.19 -22.19 -7.89
C ARG A 105 17.16 -22.56 -6.42
N PRO A 106 18.24 -23.20 -5.87
CA PRO A 106 18.24 -23.74 -4.50
C PRO A 106 18.07 -22.65 -3.43
N GLU A 107 18.62 -21.46 -3.64
CA GLU A 107 18.47 -20.34 -2.72
C GLU A 107 16.99 -19.88 -2.62
N TRP A 108 16.27 -19.86 -3.75
CA TRP A 108 14.85 -19.55 -3.74
C TRP A 108 14.05 -20.60 -2.96
N TRP A 109 14.34 -21.89 -3.17
CA TRP A 109 13.68 -22.97 -2.44
C TRP A 109 13.97 -22.93 -0.95
N PHE A 110 15.22 -22.68 -0.56
CA PHE A 110 15.60 -22.54 0.84
C PHE A 110 14.79 -21.41 1.50
N ASN A 111 14.74 -20.25 0.89
CA ASN A 111 13.96 -19.11 1.39
C ASN A 111 12.46 -19.42 1.44
N PHE A 112 11.92 -20.04 0.39
CA PHE A 112 10.49 -20.38 0.33
C PHE A 112 10.07 -21.39 1.41
N LEU A 113 10.91 -22.39 1.70
CA LEU A 113 10.61 -23.44 2.67
C LEU A 113 10.90 -23.03 4.12
N THR A 114 11.76 -22.04 4.34
CA THR A 114 12.20 -21.61 5.68
C THR A 114 11.50 -20.34 6.18
N HIS A 115 10.75 -19.66 5.33
CA HIS A 115 10.01 -18.45 5.71
C HIS A 115 8.50 -18.69 5.59
N GLU A 116 7.74 -17.99 6.41
CA GLU A 116 6.28 -17.99 6.31
C GLU A 116 5.83 -17.40 4.97
N PRO A 117 4.73 -17.92 4.38
CA PRO A 117 4.17 -17.37 3.17
C PRO A 117 3.82 -15.89 3.34
N LEU A 118 4.27 -15.04 2.41
CA LEU A 118 3.92 -13.62 2.42
C LEU A 118 2.41 -13.46 2.23
N SER A 119 1.79 -12.69 3.10
CA SER A 119 0.38 -12.28 3.02
C SER A 119 0.29 -10.77 3.13
N PHE A 120 -0.80 -10.18 2.61
CA PHE A 120 -1.05 -8.74 2.81
C PHE A 120 -1.51 -8.51 4.25
N ALA A 121 -0.60 -8.12 5.14
CA ALA A 121 -0.84 -8.05 6.58
C ALA A 121 -1.96 -7.07 6.97
N SER A 122 -2.08 -5.94 6.27
CA SER A 122 -3.18 -4.98 6.48
C SER A 122 -4.54 -5.49 6.02
N LEU A 123 -4.58 -6.59 5.24
CA LEU A 123 -5.75 -7.11 4.55
C LEU A 123 -6.14 -8.53 4.98
N ASN A 124 -5.50 -9.08 6.01
CA ASN A 124 -5.69 -10.46 6.50
C ASN A 124 -7.13 -10.81 6.93
N ARG A 125 -7.98 -9.80 7.14
CA ARG A 125 -9.41 -9.99 7.49
C ARG A 125 -10.32 -10.10 6.27
N TYR A 126 -9.77 -10.10 5.06
CA TYR A 126 -10.57 -10.22 3.84
C TYR A 126 -10.85 -11.70 3.51
N SER A 127 -12.12 -12.06 3.35
CA SER A 127 -12.59 -13.41 3.03
C SER A 127 -12.89 -13.57 1.54
N GLY A 128 -11.94 -13.29 0.65
CA GLY A 128 -12.11 -13.37 -0.78
C GLY A 128 -10.81 -13.72 -1.50
N THR A 129 -10.86 -13.80 -2.80
CA THR A 129 -9.65 -13.98 -3.62
C THR A 129 -8.85 -12.68 -3.69
N VAL A 130 -7.52 -12.79 -3.89
CA VAL A 130 -6.63 -11.62 -4.07
C VAL A 130 -7.11 -10.72 -5.21
N ALA A 131 -7.64 -11.31 -6.29
CA ALA A 131 -8.17 -10.54 -7.41
C ALA A 131 -9.43 -9.73 -7.05
N GLU A 132 -10.36 -10.33 -6.29
CA GLU A 132 -11.54 -9.62 -5.77
C GLU A 132 -11.14 -8.51 -4.81
N LEU A 133 -10.16 -8.77 -3.95
CA LEU A 133 -9.60 -7.79 -3.05
C LEU A 133 -9.05 -6.57 -3.81
N ILE A 134 -8.16 -6.81 -4.79
CA ILE A 134 -7.57 -5.76 -5.61
C ILE A 134 -8.67 -4.96 -6.33
N ASN A 135 -9.65 -5.62 -6.92
CA ASN A 135 -10.76 -4.93 -7.60
C ASN A 135 -11.64 -4.11 -6.64
N SER A 136 -11.78 -4.54 -5.39
CA SER A 136 -12.54 -3.78 -4.38
C SER A 136 -11.79 -2.58 -3.83
N MET A 137 -10.46 -2.56 -3.95
CA MET A 137 -9.61 -1.46 -3.48
C MET A 137 -9.64 -0.25 -4.42
N PHE A 138 -9.89 -0.45 -5.70
CA PHE A 138 -9.90 0.65 -6.67
C PHE A 138 -11.29 1.29 -6.75
N ASP A 139 -11.36 2.57 -6.47
CA ASP A 139 -12.57 3.36 -6.55
C ASP A 139 -12.43 4.41 -7.65
N PRO A 140 -13.04 4.20 -8.84
CA PRO A 140 -13.00 5.18 -9.94
C PRO A 140 -13.92 6.38 -9.70
N THR A 141 -14.66 6.40 -8.60
CA THR A 141 -15.63 7.47 -8.26
C THR A 141 -15.10 8.44 -7.22
N LEU A 142 -13.78 8.42 -6.97
CA LEU A 142 -13.14 9.38 -6.05
C LEU A 142 -13.33 10.81 -6.52
N THR A 143 -13.68 11.68 -5.58
CA THR A 143 -13.87 13.12 -5.80
C THR A 143 -13.12 13.93 -4.73
N TYR A 144 -13.13 15.25 -4.85
CA TYR A 144 -12.51 16.13 -3.85
C TYR A 144 -13.26 16.12 -2.51
N GLU A 145 -14.57 15.81 -2.49
CA GLU A 145 -15.33 15.64 -1.25
C GLU A 145 -14.82 14.46 -0.41
N ASP A 146 -14.17 13.48 -1.03
CA ASP A 146 -13.48 12.41 -0.31
C ASP A 146 -12.26 12.94 0.47
N LEU A 147 -11.58 14.00 -0.04
CA LEU A 147 -10.51 14.66 0.71
C LEU A 147 -11.06 15.40 1.92
N ASP A 148 -12.21 16.06 1.81
CA ASP A 148 -12.90 16.69 2.96
C ASP A 148 -13.24 15.64 4.03
N TRP A 149 -13.75 14.48 3.60
CA TRP A 149 -14.03 13.37 4.51
C TRP A 149 -12.75 12.87 5.18
N LEU A 150 -11.67 12.67 4.43
CA LEU A 150 -10.37 12.25 4.97
C LEU A 150 -9.84 13.27 5.97
N ARG A 151 -9.92 14.57 5.65
CA ARG A 151 -9.52 15.64 6.56
C ARG A 151 -10.34 15.64 7.86
N GLY A 152 -11.61 15.26 7.77
CA GLY A 152 -12.48 15.12 8.95
C GLY A 152 -12.08 14.01 9.91
N VAL A 153 -11.50 12.91 9.38
CA VAL A 153 -11.17 11.71 10.15
C VAL A 153 -9.67 11.57 10.48
N TRP A 154 -8.78 12.21 9.72
CA TRP A 154 -7.33 12.19 9.93
C TRP A 154 -6.82 13.52 10.46
N LYS A 155 -6.00 13.50 11.52
CA LYS A 155 -5.50 14.72 12.18
C LYS A 155 -4.06 15.07 11.84
N GLY A 156 -3.27 14.11 11.34
CA GLY A 156 -1.92 14.33 10.87
C GLY A 156 -1.84 14.99 9.49
N ASN A 157 -0.67 14.97 8.88
CA ASN A 157 -0.48 15.50 7.53
C ASN A 157 -1.22 14.66 6.50
N LEU A 158 -1.98 15.30 5.62
CA LEU A 158 -2.69 14.68 4.49
C LEU A 158 -1.94 14.99 3.20
N VAL A 159 -1.42 13.96 2.54
CA VAL A 159 -0.67 14.07 1.29
C VAL A 159 -1.44 13.40 0.16
N VAL A 160 -1.65 14.08 -0.95
CA VAL A 160 -2.33 13.52 -2.12
C VAL A 160 -1.29 13.15 -3.18
N LYS A 161 -1.22 11.85 -3.51
CA LYS A 161 -0.33 11.31 -4.53
C LYS A 161 -1.10 10.97 -5.81
N GLY A 162 -0.57 11.39 -6.97
CA GLY A 162 -1.17 11.13 -8.27
C GLY A 162 -1.66 12.40 -8.97
N ILE A 163 -1.22 13.55 -8.50
CA ILE A 163 -1.55 14.84 -9.09
C ILE A 163 -0.64 15.11 -10.29
N GLN A 164 -1.22 15.60 -11.39
CA GLN A 164 -0.47 15.85 -12.64
C GLN A 164 -0.68 17.27 -13.17
N THR A 165 -1.66 18.00 -12.69
CA THR A 165 -1.94 19.36 -13.14
C THR A 165 -1.90 20.37 -11.99
N LEU A 166 -1.64 21.64 -12.33
CA LEU A 166 -1.64 22.72 -11.34
C LEU A 166 -3.04 22.96 -10.76
N ASP A 167 -4.08 22.81 -11.57
CA ASP A 167 -5.47 22.98 -11.15
C ASP A 167 -5.87 21.91 -10.12
N ASP A 168 -5.52 20.65 -10.37
CA ASP A 168 -5.77 19.57 -9.40
C ASP A 168 -4.95 19.75 -8.13
N ALA A 169 -3.73 20.28 -8.24
CA ALA A 169 -2.89 20.61 -7.09
C ALA A 169 -3.57 21.66 -6.21
N GLN A 170 -4.05 22.76 -6.82
CA GLN A 170 -4.73 23.82 -6.10
C GLN A 170 -6.01 23.30 -5.44
N ARG A 171 -6.83 22.53 -6.15
CA ARG A 171 -8.05 21.93 -5.61
C ARG A 171 -7.75 20.99 -4.43
N ALA A 172 -6.71 20.16 -4.55
CA ALA A 172 -6.33 19.26 -3.45
C ALA A 172 -5.99 20.06 -2.18
N VAL A 173 -5.27 21.18 -2.31
CA VAL A 173 -4.95 22.09 -1.19
C VAL A 173 -6.22 22.75 -0.64
N ASP A 174 -7.13 23.23 -1.51
CA ASP A 174 -8.39 23.84 -1.11
C ASP A 174 -9.26 22.86 -0.30
N HIS A 175 -9.14 21.54 -0.56
CA HIS A 175 -9.81 20.45 0.17
C HIS A 175 -8.95 19.85 1.31
N GLY A 176 -7.94 20.60 1.78
CA GLY A 176 -7.22 20.33 3.02
C GLY A 176 -6.01 19.40 2.90
N ALA A 177 -5.45 19.22 1.71
CA ALA A 177 -4.17 18.54 1.56
C ALA A 177 -3.03 19.45 2.08
N ASP A 178 -2.14 18.88 2.89
CA ASP A 178 -0.92 19.53 3.40
C ASP A 178 0.27 19.37 2.44
N GLY A 179 0.19 18.37 1.56
CA GLY A 179 1.25 18.06 0.60
C GLY A 179 0.75 17.32 -0.63
N ILE A 180 1.56 17.36 -1.68
CA ILE A 180 1.26 16.76 -2.98
C ILE A 180 2.47 15.97 -3.49
N VAL A 181 2.21 14.80 -4.04
CA VAL A 181 3.20 14.00 -4.77
C VAL A 181 2.78 13.95 -6.24
N LEU A 182 3.63 14.52 -7.09
CA LEU A 182 3.48 14.45 -8.55
C LEU A 182 3.80 13.02 -9.02
N SER A 183 2.91 12.41 -9.77
CA SER A 183 3.05 11.02 -10.20
C SER A 183 2.31 10.78 -11.52
#